data_adbb26bb7e0d12201226e42498e938b3
#
_entry.id   adbb26bb7e0d12201226e42498e938b3
#
_cell.length_a   1.000
_cell.length_b   1.000
_cell.length_c   1.000
_cell.angle_alpha   90.00
_cell.angle_beta   90.00
_cell.angle_gamma   90.00
#
_symmetry.space_group_name_H-M   'P 1'
#
loop_
_entity.id
_entity.type
_entity.pdbx_description
1 polymer ?
#
loop_
_entity_poly.entity_id
_entity_poly.type
_entity_poly.pdbx_seq_one_letter_code
_entity_poly.pdbx_strand_id
1 'polypeptide(L)'
;MDFSQVLNKNTNIIIEQWVVAVREDRQIESADDLSYTAIKDHIPEIFKAMITVLSTSQNSDIQSIVAASWEHGLLRAEQDFNPTEIAREYRLLRSIIFNSLETSLLQGSPAEIIRSMRLIDAVIDEAIARCFHSYVQERLQDLQSLYSALTLQNEELTRLINVNQEHISQLAHDLKQPLASIIGYSDLFLRQEGSNCGLKDKSANLEHIERVLRNGRYSLRLINDLLELSQYDNGEIKIKPGLTNISELISKVREMLELSAIQKKLTLVVDNQLTHTEIIIDAFKLQQIMINLVSNAVRYTESGMINIVYRDLDDQNWAIAVSDTGIGITPEDQARIFEPYFRVSSSDHSYHCDSTGLGLAIVLRLVKLLQGEINLVSQLGVGSTFTVILPLQMQS
;
A
#
# COMPACT_ATOMS: atom_id res chain seq x y z
N MET A 1 -8.73 -68.43 11.54
CA MET A 1 -8.91 -67.44 12.63
C MET A 1 -9.32 -66.11 12.01
N ASP A 2 -10.30 -65.43 12.62
CA ASP A 2 -10.75 -64.14 12.04
C ASP A 2 -9.99 -62.98 12.68
N PHE A 3 -8.92 -62.54 12.02
CA PHE A 3 -8.06 -61.44 12.48
C PHE A 3 -8.76 -60.10 12.45
N SER A 4 -9.86 -59.91 11.71
CA SER A 4 -10.65 -58.69 11.71
C SER A 4 -11.31 -58.43 13.07
N GLN A 5 -11.85 -59.52 13.68
CA GLN A 5 -12.45 -59.43 15.02
C GLN A 5 -11.42 -59.13 16.11
N VAL A 6 -10.22 -59.67 16.00
CA VAL A 6 -9.12 -59.41 16.95
C VAL A 6 -8.68 -57.95 16.85
N LEU A 7 -8.52 -57.45 15.63
CA LEU A 7 -8.14 -56.05 15.42
C LEU A 7 -9.23 -55.12 15.92
N ASN A 8 -10.50 -55.38 15.62
CA ASN A 8 -11.63 -54.57 16.07
C ASN A 8 -11.69 -54.47 17.60
N LYS A 9 -11.49 -55.57 18.31
CA LYS A 9 -11.48 -55.60 19.77
C LYS A 9 -10.35 -54.78 20.39
N ASN A 10 -9.20 -54.73 19.71
CA ASN A 10 -8.00 -54.04 20.22
C ASN A 10 -7.82 -52.62 19.67
N THR A 11 -8.67 -52.17 18.76
CA THR A 11 -8.51 -50.89 18.05
C THR A 11 -8.26 -49.70 19.01
N ASN A 12 -9.08 -49.53 20.06
CA ASN A 12 -8.92 -48.40 20.98
C ASN A 12 -7.58 -48.46 21.74
N ILE A 13 -7.18 -49.68 22.16
CA ILE A 13 -5.90 -49.87 22.87
C ILE A 13 -4.72 -49.55 21.97
N ILE A 14 -4.78 -49.99 20.71
CA ILE A 14 -3.74 -49.77 19.70
C ILE A 14 -3.61 -48.24 19.43
N ILE A 15 -4.74 -47.54 19.27
CA ILE A 15 -4.73 -46.11 19.02
C ILE A 15 -4.16 -45.35 20.21
N GLU A 16 -4.54 -45.72 21.46
CA GLU A 16 -3.99 -45.10 22.67
C GLU A 16 -2.48 -45.31 22.77
N GLN A 17 -2.01 -46.54 22.55
CA GLN A 17 -0.59 -46.84 22.54
C GLN A 17 0.17 -46.10 21.45
N TRP A 18 -0.44 -45.94 20.28
CA TRP A 18 0.17 -45.20 19.19
C TRP A 18 0.28 -43.70 19.50
N VAL A 19 -0.77 -43.04 20.06
CA VAL A 19 -0.69 -41.63 20.45
C VAL A 19 0.38 -41.41 21.51
N VAL A 20 0.53 -42.32 22.47
CA VAL A 20 1.62 -42.26 23.46
C VAL A 20 2.98 -42.38 22.79
N ALA A 21 3.14 -43.37 21.89
CA ALA A 21 4.40 -43.58 21.17
C ALA A 21 4.80 -42.41 20.29
N VAL A 22 3.84 -41.75 19.64
CA VAL A 22 4.09 -40.53 18.83
C VAL A 22 4.58 -39.39 19.71
N ARG A 23 3.98 -39.20 20.88
CA ARG A 23 4.41 -38.17 21.84
C ARG A 23 5.75 -38.42 22.50
N GLU A 24 6.11 -39.69 22.71
CA GLU A 24 7.38 -40.06 23.35
C GLU A 24 8.53 -40.11 22.32
N ASP A 25 8.24 -40.13 21.04
CA ASP A 25 9.27 -40.16 20.00
C ASP A 25 9.86 -38.76 19.77
N ARG A 26 11.01 -38.50 20.38
CA ARG A 26 11.75 -37.22 20.28
C ARG A 26 12.11 -36.75 18.86
N GLN A 27 11.85 -37.54 17.85
CA GLN A 27 12.05 -37.18 16.45
C GLN A 27 10.75 -36.78 15.75
N ILE A 28 9.66 -36.64 16.50
CA ILE A 28 8.36 -36.06 16.05
C ILE A 28 8.10 -34.81 16.89
N GLU A 29 8.89 -33.77 16.65
CA GLU A 29 8.85 -32.51 17.42
C GLU A 29 7.51 -31.78 17.24
N SER A 30 6.90 -31.88 16.06
CA SER A 30 5.61 -31.26 15.76
C SER A 30 4.45 -31.82 16.60
N ALA A 31 4.61 -32.98 17.25
CA ALA A 31 3.59 -33.57 18.13
C ALA A 31 3.62 -33.03 19.57
N ASP A 32 4.69 -32.36 20.00
CA ASP A 32 4.89 -31.94 21.39
C ASP A 32 3.79 -30.98 21.89
N ASP A 33 3.34 -30.05 21.06
CA ASP A 33 2.34 -29.04 21.39
C ASP A 33 0.91 -29.49 21.06
N LEU A 34 0.70 -30.67 20.47
CA LEU A 34 -0.61 -31.11 20.06
C LEU A 34 -1.40 -31.80 21.19
N SER A 35 -2.72 -31.58 21.21
CA SER A 35 -3.63 -32.30 22.09
C SER A 35 -3.71 -33.78 21.70
N TYR A 36 -4.10 -34.63 22.65
CA TYR A 36 -4.37 -36.05 22.40
C TYR A 36 -5.34 -36.28 21.23
N THR A 37 -6.40 -35.47 21.16
CA THR A 37 -7.42 -35.55 20.10
C THR A 37 -6.87 -35.13 18.75
N ALA A 38 -5.99 -34.15 18.69
CA ALA A 38 -5.37 -33.66 17.47
C ALA A 38 -4.38 -34.68 16.86
N ILE A 39 -3.67 -35.46 17.70
CA ILE A 39 -2.82 -36.55 17.23
C ILE A 39 -3.65 -37.71 16.73
N LYS A 40 -4.71 -38.10 17.47
CA LYS A 40 -5.58 -39.22 17.16
C LYS A 40 -6.31 -39.12 15.83
N ASP A 41 -6.85 -37.95 15.57
CA ASP A 41 -7.55 -37.49 14.37
C ASP A 41 -8.21 -38.61 13.51
N HIS A 42 -7.91 -38.71 12.23
CA HIS A 42 -8.52 -39.65 11.27
C HIS A 42 -8.01 -41.11 11.37
N ILE A 43 -7.16 -41.46 12.32
CA ILE A 43 -6.64 -42.82 12.50
C ILE A 43 -7.74 -43.84 12.78
N PRO A 44 -8.82 -43.56 13.56
CA PRO A 44 -9.92 -44.50 13.75
C PRO A 44 -10.60 -44.94 12.45
N GLU A 45 -10.71 -44.08 11.46
CA GLU A 45 -11.28 -44.36 10.13
C GLU A 45 -10.37 -45.30 9.32
N ILE A 46 -9.06 -45.14 9.42
CA ILE A 46 -8.07 -46.04 8.80
C ILE A 46 -8.20 -47.44 9.40
N PHE A 47 -8.35 -47.54 10.73
CA PHE A 47 -8.61 -48.85 11.39
C PHE A 47 -9.90 -49.50 10.95
N LYS A 48 -10.99 -48.73 10.85
CA LYS A 48 -12.28 -49.22 10.38
C LYS A 48 -12.17 -49.81 8.97
N ALA A 49 -11.49 -49.12 8.08
CA ALA A 49 -11.21 -49.60 6.72
C ALA A 49 -10.34 -50.85 6.72
N MET A 50 -9.30 -50.92 7.57
CA MET A 50 -8.44 -52.09 7.72
C MET A 50 -9.21 -53.33 8.20
N ILE A 51 -10.10 -53.17 9.19
CA ILE A 51 -10.95 -54.24 9.71
C ILE A 51 -11.86 -54.79 8.61
N THR A 52 -12.44 -53.90 7.79
CA THR A 52 -13.31 -54.32 6.70
C THR A 52 -12.54 -55.09 5.61
N VAL A 53 -11.36 -54.63 5.24
CA VAL A 53 -10.49 -55.34 4.26
C VAL A 53 -10.05 -56.74 4.76
N LEU A 54 -9.81 -56.87 6.07
CA LEU A 54 -9.48 -58.16 6.69
C LEU A 54 -10.67 -59.13 6.76
N SER A 55 -11.90 -58.62 6.91
CA SER A 55 -13.14 -59.41 7.05
C SER A 55 -13.67 -59.91 5.70
N THR A 56 -13.53 -59.12 4.64
CA THR A 56 -14.07 -59.39 3.30
C THR A 56 -12.95 -59.68 2.31
N SER A 57 -13.13 -60.66 1.44
CA SER A 57 -12.17 -60.95 0.37
C SER A 57 -12.29 -60.03 -0.85
N GLN A 58 -13.00 -58.89 -0.75
CA GLN A 58 -13.26 -58.00 -1.87
C GLN A 58 -12.62 -56.60 -1.65
N ASN A 59 -12.13 -56.02 -2.76
CA ASN A 59 -11.46 -54.72 -2.84
C ASN A 59 -12.36 -53.51 -2.58
N SER A 60 -13.54 -53.66 -1.94
CA SER A 60 -14.59 -52.63 -1.92
C SER A 60 -14.34 -51.45 -0.94
N ASP A 61 -13.38 -51.55 0.00
CA ASP A 61 -13.20 -50.52 1.02
C ASP A 61 -11.95 -49.66 0.90
N ILE A 62 -11.25 -49.74 -0.24
CA ILE A 62 -10.12 -48.83 -0.52
C ILE A 62 -10.54 -47.36 -0.52
N GLN A 63 -11.77 -47.07 -0.90
CA GLN A 63 -12.25 -45.67 -0.94
C GLN A 63 -12.35 -45.01 0.45
N SER A 64 -12.72 -45.75 1.49
CA SER A 64 -12.77 -45.21 2.86
C SER A 64 -11.37 -44.93 3.43
N ILE A 65 -10.40 -45.81 3.10
CA ILE A 65 -8.97 -45.60 3.43
C ILE A 65 -8.44 -44.32 2.74
N VAL A 66 -8.79 -44.16 1.47
CA VAL A 66 -8.37 -43.02 0.65
C VAL A 66 -8.84 -41.71 1.29
N ALA A 67 -10.13 -41.60 1.69
CA ALA A 67 -10.68 -40.41 2.28
C ALA A 67 -10.03 -40.04 3.62
N ALA A 68 -9.98 -41.01 4.56
CA ALA A 68 -9.40 -40.80 5.88
C ALA A 68 -7.90 -40.43 5.82
N SER A 69 -7.14 -41.08 4.94
CA SER A 69 -5.71 -40.82 4.78
C SER A 69 -5.44 -39.47 4.08
N TRP A 70 -6.33 -39.06 3.19
CA TRP A 70 -6.27 -37.73 2.56
C TRP A 70 -6.43 -36.61 3.57
N GLU A 71 -7.47 -36.71 4.40
CA GLU A 71 -7.74 -35.72 5.46
C GLU A 71 -6.61 -35.67 6.48
N HIS A 72 -6.05 -36.83 6.86
CA HIS A 72 -4.88 -36.88 7.74
C HIS A 72 -3.68 -36.13 7.17
N GLY A 73 -3.41 -36.29 5.88
CA GLY A 73 -2.29 -35.57 5.23
C GLY A 73 -2.46 -34.06 5.16
N LEU A 74 -3.69 -33.58 4.89
CA LEU A 74 -4.01 -32.16 4.94
C LEU A 74 -3.77 -31.60 6.35
N LEU A 75 -4.30 -32.28 7.37
CA LEU A 75 -4.13 -31.84 8.75
C LEU A 75 -2.66 -31.79 9.19
N ARG A 76 -1.86 -32.78 8.81
CA ARG A 76 -0.42 -32.79 9.12
C ARG A 76 0.34 -31.66 8.41
N ALA A 77 -0.10 -31.23 7.21
CA ALA A 77 0.42 -30.05 6.56
C ALA A 77 0.09 -28.78 7.35
N GLU A 78 -1.14 -28.62 7.83
CA GLU A 78 -1.58 -27.48 8.67
C GLU A 78 -0.88 -27.45 10.04
N GLN A 79 -0.54 -28.62 10.59
CA GLN A 79 0.15 -28.77 11.87
C GLN A 79 1.68 -28.68 11.77
N ASP A 80 2.22 -28.26 10.63
CA ASP A 80 3.66 -28.11 10.36
C ASP A 80 4.53 -29.37 10.51
N PHE A 81 3.92 -30.57 10.42
CA PHE A 81 4.69 -31.80 10.36
C PHE A 81 5.59 -31.80 9.14
N ASN A 82 6.81 -32.33 9.30
CA ASN A 82 7.63 -32.62 8.14
C ASN A 82 7.39 -34.07 7.62
N PRO A 83 7.71 -34.36 6.34
CA PRO A 83 7.48 -35.68 5.78
C PRO A 83 8.15 -36.84 6.54
N THR A 84 9.27 -36.59 7.22
CA THR A 84 9.98 -37.61 8.00
C THR A 84 9.20 -37.99 9.25
N GLU A 85 8.56 -37.00 9.90
CA GLU A 85 7.70 -37.23 11.07
C GLU A 85 6.47 -38.03 10.70
N ILE A 86 5.80 -37.69 9.59
CA ILE A 86 4.67 -38.46 9.06
C ILE A 86 5.05 -39.93 8.80
N ALA A 87 6.18 -40.14 8.16
CA ALA A 87 6.68 -41.49 7.92
C ALA A 87 6.95 -42.25 9.22
N ARG A 88 7.43 -41.58 10.28
CA ARG A 88 7.62 -42.16 11.61
C ARG A 88 6.31 -42.51 12.29
N GLU A 89 5.30 -41.66 12.23
CA GLU A 89 3.96 -41.95 12.77
C GLU A 89 3.42 -43.27 12.21
N TYR A 90 3.46 -43.43 10.90
CA TYR A 90 3.00 -44.68 10.25
C TYR A 90 3.87 -45.89 10.58
N ARG A 91 5.18 -45.71 10.75
CA ARG A 91 6.08 -46.80 11.20
C ARG A 91 5.73 -47.24 12.62
N LEU A 92 5.48 -46.31 13.53
CA LEU A 92 5.04 -46.60 14.90
C LEU A 92 3.68 -47.31 14.89
N LEU A 93 2.75 -46.83 14.08
CA LEU A 93 1.44 -47.43 13.92
C LEU A 93 1.55 -48.89 13.46
N ARG A 94 2.33 -49.17 12.43
CA ARG A 94 2.59 -50.51 11.91
C ARG A 94 3.17 -51.45 12.97
N SER A 95 4.17 -50.98 13.71
CA SER A 95 4.82 -51.76 14.78
C SER A 95 3.84 -52.11 15.89
N ILE A 96 3.03 -51.17 16.35
CA ILE A 96 2.05 -51.39 17.44
C ILE A 96 0.93 -52.34 16.98
N ILE A 97 0.46 -52.25 15.73
CA ILE A 97 -0.54 -53.17 15.18
C ILE A 97 -0.01 -54.59 15.21
N PHE A 98 1.21 -54.86 14.69
CA PHE A 98 1.77 -56.19 14.66
C PHE A 98 2.07 -56.73 16.05
N ASN A 99 2.61 -55.93 16.96
CA ASN A 99 2.82 -56.32 18.35
C ASN A 99 1.50 -56.71 19.05
N SER A 100 0.42 -55.96 18.80
CA SER A 100 -0.91 -56.24 19.38
C SER A 100 -1.55 -57.50 18.81
N LEU A 101 -1.23 -57.89 17.59
CA LEU A 101 -1.75 -59.08 16.90
C LEU A 101 -0.87 -60.32 17.07
N GLU A 102 0.38 -60.20 17.57
CA GLU A 102 1.38 -61.24 17.60
C GLU A 102 0.86 -62.59 18.17
N THR A 103 0.28 -62.55 19.37
CA THR A 103 -0.24 -63.74 20.05
C THR A 103 -1.33 -64.45 19.23
N SER A 104 -2.16 -63.68 18.55
CA SER A 104 -3.25 -64.20 17.72
C SER A 104 -2.76 -64.70 16.39
N LEU A 105 -1.75 -64.05 15.80
CA LEU A 105 -1.10 -64.48 14.55
C LEU A 105 -0.43 -65.84 14.72
N LEU A 106 0.27 -66.07 15.84
CA LEU A 106 0.97 -67.33 16.12
C LEU A 106 0.02 -68.57 16.27
N GLN A 107 -1.30 -68.31 16.48
CA GLN A 107 -2.30 -69.37 16.53
C GLN A 107 -2.94 -69.71 15.17
N GLY A 108 -2.67 -68.90 14.14
CA GLY A 108 -3.17 -69.12 12.78
C GLY A 108 -2.35 -70.08 11.96
N SER A 109 -2.90 -70.55 10.85
CA SER A 109 -2.13 -71.29 9.86
C SER A 109 -1.12 -70.37 9.14
N PRO A 110 0.01 -70.85 8.63
CA PRO A 110 1.00 -70.06 7.92
C PRO A 110 0.41 -69.25 6.76
N ALA A 111 -0.59 -69.78 6.06
CA ALA A 111 -1.25 -69.13 4.95
C ALA A 111 -2.12 -67.94 5.43
N GLU A 112 -2.84 -68.10 6.54
CA GLU A 112 -3.66 -67.04 7.16
C GLU A 112 -2.77 -65.91 7.69
N ILE A 113 -1.65 -66.24 8.33
CA ILE A 113 -0.69 -65.26 8.86
C ILE A 113 -0.14 -64.41 7.72
N ILE A 114 0.41 -65.04 6.66
CA ILE A 114 0.98 -64.33 5.51
C ILE A 114 -0.06 -63.46 4.82
N ARG A 115 -1.29 -63.98 4.65
CA ARG A 115 -2.38 -63.22 4.04
C ARG A 115 -2.70 -61.94 4.86
N SER A 116 -2.88 -62.10 6.18
CA SER A 116 -3.24 -60.98 7.05
C SER A 116 -2.15 -59.91 7.12
N MET A 117 -0.88 -60.35 7.20
CA MET A 117 0.26 -59.43 7.17
C MET A 117 0.28 -58.63 5.87
N ARG A 118 0.13 -59.29 4.72
CA ARG A 118 0.11 -58.60 3.41
C ARG A 118 -1.05 -57.61 3.29
N LEU A 119 -2.23 -57.92 3.82
CA LEU A 119 -3.38 -57.02 3.78
C LEU A 119 -3.18 -55.81 4.67
N ILE A 120 -2.67 -55.99 5.89
CA ILE A 120 -2.35 -54.90 6.81
C ILE A 120 -1.30 -53.97 6.20
N ASP A 121 -0.21 -54.53 5.67
CA ASP A 121 0.84 -53.76 5.01
C ASP A 121 0.29 -52.97 3.81
N ALA A 122 -0.54 -53.58 2.95
CA ALA A 122 -1.12 -52.93 1.79
C ALA A 122 -2.03 -51.73 2.18
N VAL A 123 -2.80 -51.89 3.27
CA VAL A 123 -3.63 -50.79 3.78
C VAL A 123 -2.78 -49.64 4.32
N ILE A 124 -1.74 -49.94 5.08
CA ILE A 124 -0.84 -48.91 5.64
C ILE A 124 -0.07 -48.23 4.51
N ASP A 125 0.43 -48.96 3.53
CA ASP A 125 1.17 -48.39 2.40
C ASP A 125 0.27 -47.47 1.54
N GLU A 126 -0.99 -47.87 1.29
CA GLU A 126 -1.96 -46.98 0.61
C GLU A 126 -2.30 -45.74 1.46
N ALA A 127 -2.44 -45.89 2.78
CA ALA A 127 -2.66 -44.77 3.68
C ALA A 127 -1.47 -43.77 3.66
N ILE A 128 -0.25 -44.28 3.68
CA ILE A 128 0.97 -43.46 3.56
C ILE A 128 0.98 -42.73 2.22
N ALA A 129 0.77 -43.44 1.11
CA ALA A 129 0.79 -42.83 -0.22
C ALA A 129 -0.22 -41.69 -0.36
N ARG A 130 -1.45 -41.84 0.17
CA ARG A 130 -2.49 -40.84 0.12
C ARG A 130 -2.21 -39.66 1.05
N CYS A 131 -1.74 -39.94 2.26
CA CYS A 131 -1.35 -38.89 3.21
C CYS A 131 -0.23 -38.02 2.64
N PHE A 132 0.82 -38.60 2.06
CA PHE A 132 1.87 -37.81 1.43
C PHE A 132 1.39 -37.04 0.20
N HIS A 133 0.49 -37.64 -0.59
CA HIS A 133 -0.04 -36.95 -1.76
C HIS A 133 -0.80 -35.67 -1.36
N SER A 134 -1.73 -35.77 -0.39
CA SER A 134 -2.48 -34.61 0.09
C SER A 134 -1.59 -33.58 0.78
N TYR A 135 -0.64 -34.02 1.61
CA TYR A 135 0.35 -33.16 2.25
C TYR A 135 1.13 -32.31 1.22
N VAL A 136 1.65 -32.97 0.17
CA VAL A 136 2.41 -32.27 -0.88
C VAL A 136 1.53 -31.32 -1.66
N GLN A 137 0.28 -31.69 -1.96
CA GLN A 137 -0.65 -30.81 -2.66
C GLN A 137 -0.94 -29.53 -1.86
N GLU A 138 -1.20 -29.65 -0.56
CA GLU A 138 -1.46 -28.51 0.31
C GLU A 138 -0.24 -27.57 0.35
N ARG A 139 0.96 -28.12 0.58
CA ARG A 139 2.19 -27.32 0.59
C ARG A 139 2.49 -26.63 -0.75
N LEU A 140 2.16 -27.27 -1.88
CA LEU A 140 2.30 -26.65 -3.19
C LEU A 140 1.31 -25.51 -3.39
N GLN A 141 0.08 -25.66 -2.90
CA GLN A 141 -0.94 -24.62 -2.96
C GLN A 141 -0.56 -23.38 -2.12
N ASP A 142 -0.08 -23.61 -0.89
CA ASP A 142 0.46 -22.55 -0.03
C ASP A 142 1.60 -21.79 -0.71
N LEU A 143 2.53 -22.53 -1.31
CA LEU A 143 3.69 -21.96 -2.00
C LEU A 143 3.28 -21.16 -3.23
N GLN A 144 2.27 -21.60 -3.98
CA GLN A 144 1.72 -20.88 -5.12
C GLN A 144 1.04 -19.57 -4.69
N SER A 145 0.26 -19.61 -3.59
CA SER A 145 -0.40 -18.43 -3.06
C SER A 145 0.61 -17.38 -2.60
N LEU A 146 1.65 -17.78 -1.88
CA LEU A 146 2.73 -16.92 -1.43
C LEU A 146 3.52 -16.32 -2.61
N TYR A 147 3.82 -17.14 -3.62
CA TYR A 147 4.53 -16.69 -4.83
C TYR A 147 3.72 -15.65 -5.61
N SER A 148 2.41 -15.87 -5.76
CA SER A 148 1.53 -14.90 -6.44
C SER A 148 1.44 -13.56 -5.69
N ALA A 149 1.33 -13.59 -4.35
CA ALA A 149 1.34 -12.39 -3.53
C ALA A 149 2.68 -11.62 -3.65
N LEU A 150 3.81 -12.34 -3.61
CA LEU A 150 5.14 -11.75 -3.77
C LEU A 150 5.32 -11.11 -5.17
N THR A 151 4.80 -11.76 -6.21
CA THR A 151 4.87 -11.24 -7.58
C THR A 151 4.11 -9.93 -7.70
N LEU A 152 2.87 -9.86 -7.16
CA LEU A 152 2.08 -8.63 -7.15
C LEU A 152 2.78 -7.48 -6.40
N GLN A 153 3.41 -7.78 -5.25
CA GLN A 153 4.18 -6.78 -4.51
C GLN A 153 5.39 -6.27 -5.31
N ASN A 154 6.11 -7.16 -5.99
CA ASN A 154 7.24 -6.78 -6.83
C ASN A 154 6.83 -5.92 -8.04
N GLU A 155 5.70 -6.24 -8.67
CA GLU A 155 5.14 -5.42 -9.76
C GLU A 155 4.79 -4.01 -9.27
N GLU A 156 4.13 -3.88 -8.12
CA GLU A 156 3.79 -2.56 -7.55
C GLU A 156 5.05 -1.78 -7.14
N LEU A 157 6.03 -2.43 -6.50
CA LEU A 157 7.31 -1.78 -6.18
C LEU A 157 8.02 -1.29 -7.44
N THR A 158 8.04 -2.09 -8.50
CA THR A 158 8.64 -1.72 -9.78
C THR A 158 7.92 -0.53 -10.40
N ARG A 159 6.58 -0.51 -10.35
CA ARG A 159 5.76 0.62 -10.80
C ARG A 159 6.10 1.90 -10.05
N LEU A 160 6.19 1.84 -8.71
CA LEU A 160 6.54 2.98 -7.87
C LEU A 160 7.96 3.50 -8.13
N ILE A 161 8.93 2.61 -8.34
CA ILE A 161 10.30 2.98 -8.70
C ILE A 161 10.33 3.73 -10.05
N ASN A 162 9.62 3.23 -11.07
CA ASN A 162 9.56 3.86 -12.38
C ASN A 162 8.93 5.26 -12.31
N VAL A 163 7.81 5.41 -11.60
CA VAL A 163 7.17 6.72 -11.38
C VAL A 163 8.12 7.69 -10.68
N ASN A 164 8.85 7.23 -9.66
CA ASN A 164 9.82 8.07 -8.95
C ASN A 164 11.00 8.46 -9.83
N GLN A 165 11.49 7.57 -10.69
CA GLN A 165 12.56 7.88 -11.66
C GLN A 165 12.10 8.92 -12.70
N GLU A 166 10.88 8.83 -13.21
CA GLU A 166 10.30 9.84 -14.10
C GLU A 166 10.22 11.21 -13.40
N HIS A 167 9.77 11.25 -12.17
CA HIS A 167 9.73 12.49 -11.37
C HIS A 167 11.13 13.10 -11.19
N ILE A 168 12.13 12.29 -10.82
CA ILE A 168 13.53 12.77 -10.68
C ILE A 168 14.07 13.31 -12.00
N SER A 169 13.79 12.63 -13.11
CA SER A 169 14.23 13.06 -14.44
C SER A 169 13.60 14.41 -14.83
N GLN A 170 12.31 14.58 -14.57
CA GLN A 170 11.60 15.81 -14.81
C GLN A 170 12.14 16.97 -13.97
N LEU A 171 12.42 16.70 -12.69
CA LEU A 171 13.05 17.65 -11.79
C LEU A 171 14.42 18.12 -12.25
N ALA A 172 15.26 17.16 -12.66
CA ALA A 172 16.59 17.47 -13.17
C ALA A 172 16.51 18.38 -14.42
N HIS A 173 15.54 18.11 -15.30
CA HIS A 173 15.26 18.95 -16.47
C HIS A 173 14.80 20.34 -16.08
N ASP A 174 13.80 20.44 -15.17
CA ASP A 174 13.20 21.71 -14.74
C ASP A 174 14.17 22.59 -13.91
N LEU A 175 15.17 22.00 -13.25
CA LEU A 175 16.26 22.72 -12.60
C LEU A 175 17.37 23.14 -13.59
N LYS A 176 17.69 22.27 -14.57
CA LYS A 176 18.73 22.56 -15.56
C LYS A 176 18.41 23.77 -16.42
N GLN A 177 17.13 23.96 -16.77
CA GLN A 177 16.68 25.03 -17.66
C GLN A 177 16.92 26.45 -17.07
N PRO A 178 16.45 26.77 -15.84
CA PRO A 178 16.71 28.09 -15.24
C PRO A 178 18.19 28.30 -14.90
N LEU A 179 18.93 27.24 -14.51
CA LEU A 179 20.36 27.33 -14.26
C LEU A 179 21.15 27.64 -15.54
N ALA A 180 20.81 27.00 -16.65
CA ALA A 180 21.41 27.33 -17.95
C ALA A 180 21.13 28.78 -18.38
N SER A 181 19.88 29.27 -18.11
CA SER A 181 19.50 30.67 -18.35
C SER A 181 20.27 31.63 -17.46
N ILE A 182 20.43 31.32 -16.16
CA ILE A 182 21.24 32.14 -15.24
C ILE A 182 22.66 32.25 -15.75
N ILE A 183 23.30 31.13 -16.11
CA ILE A 183 24.67 31.10 -16.62
C ILE A 183 24.75 31.90 -17.91
N GLY A 184 23.85 31.67 -18.88
CA GLY A 184 23.84 32.34 -20.16
C GLY A 184 23.69 33.86 -20.06
N TYR A 185 22.73 34.36 -19.25
CA TYR A 185 22.54 35.81 -19.06
C TYR A 185 23.69 36.43 -18.24
N SER A 186 24.26 35.72 -17.29
CA SER A 186 25.43 36.18 -16.55
C SER A 186 26.65 36.32 -17.49
N ASP A 187 26.86 35.35 -18.38
CA ASP A 187 27.91 35.42 -19.39
C ASP A 187 27.73 36.59 -20.38
N LEU A 188 26.49 36.82 -20.83
CA LEU A 188 26.17 37.96 -21.70
C LEU A 188 26.43 39.28 -20.99
N PHE A 189 26.03 39.41 -19.72
CA PHE A 189 26.31 40.58 -18.88
C PHE A 189 27.82 40.84 -18.75
N LEU A 190 28.61 39.83 -18.42
CA LEU A 190 30.07 39.98 -18.28
C LEU A 190 30.75 40.33 -19.58
N ARG A 191 30.32 39.83 -20.73
CA ARG A 191 30.85 40.17 -22.06
C ARG A 191 30.56 41.59 -22.46
N GLN A 192 29.36 42.12 -22.12
CA GLN A 192 28.96 43.49 -22.41
C GLN A 192 29.69 44.50 -21.53
N GLU A 193 29.94 44.21 -20.25
CA GLU A 193 30.77 45.09 -19.41
C GLU A 193 32.23 45.17 -19.84
N GLY A 194 32.78 44.08 -20.45
CA GLY A 194 34.13 44.08 -21.00
C GLY A 194 34.30 44.87 -22.28
N SER A 195 33.20 45.25 -22.95
CA SER A 195 33.20 46.08 -24.18
C SER A 195 32.84 47.49 -23.81
N ASN A 196 33.74 48.41 -23.94
CA ASN A 196 33.59 49.87 -23.62
C ASN A 196 32.46 50.51 -24.48
N CYS A 197 31.18 50.22 -24.19
CA CYS A 197 30.02 50.61 -25.00
C CYS A 197 29.02 51.50 -24.27
N GLY A 198 28.43 52.45 -25.01
CA GLY A 198 27.71 53.61 -24.50
C GLY A 198 26.35 53.38 -23.87
N LEU A 199 25.63 54.48 -23.55
CA LEU A 199 24.36 54.56 -22.78
C LEU A 199 23.20 53.62 -23.20
N LYS A 200 23.20 53.03 -24.40
CA LYS A 200 22.21 52.09 -24.88
C LYS A 200 22.30 50.71 -24.22
N ASP A 201 23.47 50.32 -23.72
CA ASP A 201 23.72 48.98 -23.16
C ASP A 201 23.28 48.84 -21.68
N LYS A 202 23.04 49.95 -20.96
CA LYS A 202 22.58 49.87 -19.57
C LYS A 202 21.20 49.27 -19.43
N SER A 203 20.30 49.49 -20.40
CA SER A 203 18.94 48.90 -20.38
C SER A 203 18.98 47.38 -20.65
N ALA A 204 19.81 46.94 -21.57
CA ALA A 204 20.00 45.51 -21.89
C ALA A 204 20.64 44.75 -20.71
N ASN A 205 21.63 45.38 -20.05
CA ASN A 205 22.24 44.80 -18.84
C ASN A 205 21.28 44.65 -17.68
N LEU A 206 20.37 45.61 -17.47
CA LEU A 206 19.34 45.54 -16.45
C LEU A 206 18.37 44.38 -16.73
N GLU A 207 17.96 44.21 -17.99
CA GLU A 207 17.09 43.11 -18.40
C GLU A 207 17.75 41.76 -18.16
N HIS A 208 19.05 41.60 -18.45
CA HIS A 208 19.77 40.34 -18.16
C HIS A 208 19.82 40.04 -16.68
N ILE A 209 20.10 41.03 -15.84
CA ILE A 209 20.09 40.87 -14.37
C ILE A 209 18.70 40.48 -13.86
N GLU A 210 17.63 41.15 -14.36
CA GLU A 210 16.27 40.80 -14.00
C GLU A 210 15.89 39.37 -14.35
N ARG A 211 16.34 38.85 -15.53
CA ARG A 211 16.14 37.48 -15.96
C ARG A 211 16.91 36.49 -15.06
N VAL A 212 18.15 36.81 -14.69
CA VAL A 212 18.94 36.03 -13.75
C VAL A 212 18.25 35.90 -12.40
N LEU A 213 17.79 37.02 -11.85
CA LEU A 213 17.07 37.08 -10.58
C LEU A 213 15.74 36.28 -10.62
N ARG A 214 14.98 36.39 -11.71
CA ARG A 214 13.73 35.66 -11.91
C ARG A 214 13.98 34.14 -11.93
N ASN A 215 14.95 33.68 -12.73
CA ASN A 215 15.30 32.28 -12.82
C ASN A 215 15.88 31.73 -11.50
N GLY A 216 16.70 32.51 -10.80
CA GLY A 216 17.21 32.16 -9.47
C GLY A 216 16.08 31.96 -8.43
N ARG A 217 15.12 32.90 -8.40
CA ARG A 217 13.95 32.78 -7.52
C ARG A 217 13.06 31.59 -7.87
N TYR A 218 12.93 31.29 -9.16
CA TYR A 218 12.17 30.11 -9.63
C TYR A 218 12.85 28.81 -9.18
N SER A 219 14.19 28.69 -9.38
CA SER A 219 14.96 27.52 -8.93
C SER A 219 14.86 27.31 -7.42
N LEU A 220 14.98 28.39 -6.63
CA LEU A 220 14.87 28.31 -5.18
C LEU A 220 13.48 27.83 -4.72
N ARG A 221 12.42 28.30 -5.40
CA ARG A 221 11.05 27.86 -5.14
C ARG A 221 10.89 26.37 -5.44
N LEU A 222 11.38 25.89 -6.59
CA LEU A 222 11.38 24.48 -6.93
C LEU A 222 12.04 23.61 -5.85
N ILE A 223 13.22 24.02 -5.38
CA ILE A 223 13.95 23.30 -4.34
C ILE A 223 13.14 23.27 -3.03
N ASN A 224 12.55 24.39 -2.62
CA ASN A 224 11.75 24.46 -1.41
C ASN A 224 10.48 23.59 -1.49
N ASP A 225 9.77 23.63 -2.64
CA ASP A 225 8.59 22.82 -2.91
C ASP A 225 8.93 21.31 -2.80
N LEU A 226 10.11 20.91 -3.31
CA LEU A 226 10.62 19.55 -3.25
C LEU A 226 10.95 19.09 -1.83
N LEU A 227 11.68 19.91 -1.10
CA LEU A 227 12.03 19.61 0.29
C LEU A 227 10.77 19.43 1.14
N GLU A 228 9.77 20.26 0.91
CA GLU A 228 8.51 20.17 1.63
C GLU A 228 7.74 18.89 1.29
N LEU A 229 7.66 18.50 0.02
CA LEU A 229 7.06 17.23 -0.39
C LEU A 229 7.78 16.05 0.25
N SER A 230 9.12 16.04 0.20
CA SER A 230 9.92 15.00 0.83
C SER A 230 9.70 14.90 2.34
N GLN A 231 9.67 16.03 3.04
CA GLN A 231 9.40 16.06 4.49
C GLN A 231 7.98 15.57 4.83
N TYR A 232 7.00 15.85 3.97
CA TYR A 232 5.64 15.34 4.15
C TYR A 232 5.60 13.83 3.98
N ASP A 233 6.17 13.31 2.90
CA ASP A 233 6.15 11.88 2.59
C ASP A 233 6.91 11.05 3.64
N ASN A 234 7.91 11.64 4.30
CA ASN A 234 8.63 11.04 5.43
C ASN A 234 7.93 11.22 6.80
N GLY A 235 6.80 11.94 6.86
CA GLY A 235 6.11 12.22 8.13
C GLY A 235 6.85 13.17 9.08
N GLU A 236 7.81 13.96 8.56
CA GLU A 236 8.67 14.84 9.35
C GLU A 236 8.02 16.22 9.66
N ILE A 237 6.92 16.56 8.96
CA ILE A 237 6.26 17.85 9.15
C ILE A 237 5.51 17.85 10.47
N LYS A 238 5.95 18.68 11.40
CA LYS A 238 5.26 18.95 12.66
C LYS A 238 4.32 20.13 12.52
N ILE A 239 3.04 19.92 12.85
CA ILE A 239 2.04 21.00 12.94
C ILE A 239 2.28 21.77 14.23
N LYS A 240 2.14 23.10 14.15
CA LYS A 240 2.20 24.01 15.30
C LYS A 240 0.88 24.78 15.43
N PRO A 241 -0.18 24.15 15.97
CA PRO A 241 -1.46 24.81 16.13
C PRO A 241 -1.33 25.99 17.10
N GLY A 242 -1.94 27.11 16.74
CA GLY A 242 -2.02 28.30 17.57
C GLY A 242 -3.30 29.07 17.29
N LEU A 243 -3.71 29.89 18.25
CA LEU A 243 -4.85 30.78 18.06
C LEU A 243 -4.54 31.77 16.93
N THR A 244 -5.29 31.70 15.84
CA THR A 244 -5.02 32.43 14.61
C THR A 244 -6.22 33.25 14.20
N ASN A 245 -6.02 34.56 13.97
CA ASN A 245 -7.02 35.44 13.40
C ASN A 245 -7.04 35.24 11.88
N ILE A 246 -8.11 34.62 11.38
CA ILE A 246 -8.25 34.26 9.97
C ILE A 246 -8.35 35.52 9.09
N SER A 247 -9.06 36.53 9.52
CA SER A 247 -9.22 37.78 8.77
C SER A 247 -7.89 38.49 8.54
N GLU A 248 -7.03 38.56 9.57
CA GLU A 248 -5.69 39.12 9.44
C GLU A 248 -4.79 38.31 8.52
N LEU A 249 -4.87 36.97 8.62
CA LEU A 249 -4.09 36.06 7.76
C LEU A 249 -4.47 36.26 6.28
N ILE A 250 -5.77 36.25 5.98
CA ILE A 250 -6.27 36.44 4.61
C ILE A 250 -5.91 37.84 4.08
N SER A 251 -5.99 38.88 4.93
CA SER A 251 -5.58 40.25 4.55
C SER A 251 -4.09 40.31 4.17
N LYS A 252 -3.21 39.62 4.92
CA LYS A 252 -1.78 39.53 4.58
C LYS A 252 -1.56 38.81 3.25
N VAL A 253 -2.27 37.71 2.99
CA VAL A 253 -2.19 36.98 1.70
C VAL A 253 -2.66 37.88 0.56
N ARG A 254 -3.76 38.61 0.73
CA ARG A 254 -4.25 39.59 -0.23
C ARG A 254 -3.18 40.63 -0.55
N GLU A 255 -2.61 41.31 0.47
CA GLU A 255 -1.57 42.31 0.29
C GLU A 255 -0.36 41.80 -0.49
N MET A 256 0.09 40.54 -0.20
CA MET A 256 1.21 39.91 -0.91
C MET A 256 0.96 39.72 -2.41
N LEU A 257 -0.28 39.47 -2.81
CA LEU A 257 -0.64 39.12 -4.18
C LEU A 257 -1.34 40.24 -4.94
N GLU A 258 -1.74 41.33 -4.25
CA GLU A 258 -2.47 42.47 -4.82
C GLU A 258 -1.70 43.15 -5.97
N LEU A 259 -0.39 43.37 -5.81
CA LEU A 259 0.44 43.93 -6.87
C LEU A 259 0.46 43.06 -8.13
N SER A 260 0.52 41.75 -7.98
CA SER A 260 0.49 40.83 -9.09
C SER A 260 -0.87 40.79 -9.79
N ALA A 261 -1.96 40.90 -9.04
CA ALA A 261 -3.32 41.02 -9.55
C ALA A 261 -3.51 42.32 -10.32
N ILE A 262 -3.08 43.46 -9.74
CA ILE A 262 -3.15 44.79 -10.37
C ILE A 262 -2.38 44.85 -11.70
N GLN A 263 -1.17 44.27 -11.75
CA GLN A 263 -0.37 44.20 -12.99
C GLN A 263 -1.12 43.48 -14.11
N LYS A 264 -1.95 42.50 -13.80
CA LYS A 264 -2.83 41.78 -14.72
C LYS A 264 -4.23 42.40 -14.87
N LYS A 265 -4.51 43.53 -14.22
CA LYS A 265 -5.81 44.19 -14.21
C LYS A 265 -6.94 43.31 -13.65
N LEU A 266 -6.61 42.41 -12.69
CA LEU A 266 -7.57 41.58 -12.00
C LEU A 266 -8.09 42.23 -10.75
N THR A 267 -9.37 42.00 -10.46
CA THR A 267 -9.99 42.45 -9.20
C THR A 267 -9.93 41.36 -8.17
N LEU A 268 -9.29 41.58 -7.02
CA LEU A 268 -9.21 40.66 -5.91
C LEU A 268 -10.22 41.04 -4.83
N VAL A 269 -11.26 40.23 -4.65
CA VAL A 269 -12.35 40.48 -3.69
C VAL A 269 -12.20 39.50 -2.52
N VAL A 270 -12.43 39.97 -1.30
CA VAL A 270 -12.43 39.15 -0.09
C VAL A 270 -13.78 39.34 0.61
N ASP A 271 -14.48 38.25 0.84
CA ASP A 271 -15.77 38.20 1.53
C ASP A 271 -15.65 37.34 2.80
N ASN A 272 -15.88 38.01 3.95
CA ASN A 272 -15.81 37.39 5.27
C ASN A 272 -17.22 37.09 5.77
N GLN A 273 -17.55 35.82 5.91
CA GLN A 273 -18.82 35.33 6.45
C GLN A 273 -18.61 34.43 7.68
N LEU A 274 -17.42 34.49 8.32
CA LEU A 274 -17.15 33.76 9.57
C LEU A 274 -17.78 34.50 10.76
N THR A 275 -18.40 33.72 11.64
CA THR A 275 -18.85 34.17 12.96
C THR A 275 -17.72 34.15 13.99
N HIS A 276 -16.76 33.22 13.84
CA HIS A 276 -15.59 33.05 14.68
C HIS A 276 -14.35 33.64 14.00
N THR A 277 -13.81 34.71 14.53
CA THR A 277 -12.63 35.38 13.96
C THR A 277 -11.32 34.68 14.31
N GLU A 278 -11.27 33.88 15.37
CA GLU A 278 -10.10 33.17 15.87
C GLU A 278 -10.31 31.67 15.88
N ILE A 279 -9.40 30.96 15.25
CA ILE A 279 -9.43 29.47 15.09
C ILE A 279 -8.09 28.92 15.52
N ILE A 280 -8.09 27.73 16.16
CA ILE A 280 -6.84 27.01 16.54
C ILE A 280 -6.33 26.22 15.34
N ILE A 281 -5.35 26.77 14.63
CA ILE A 281 -4.77 26.18 13.42
C ILE A 281 -3.30 26.60 13.27
N ASP A 282 -2.53 25.85 12.49
CA ASP A 282 -1.20 26.28 12.07
C ASP A 282 -1.30 27.41 11.03
N ALA A 283 -1.10 28.64 11.49
CA ALA A 283 -1.19 29.86 10.67
C ALA A 283 -0.24 29.82 9.46
N PHE A 284 0.96 29.26 9.62
CA PHE A 284 1.95 29.21 8.55
C PHE A 284 1.52 28.25 7.44
N LYS A 285 1.00 27.10 7.78
CA LYS A 285 0.51 26.11 6.83
C LYS A 285 -0.75 26.56 6.12
N LEU A 286 -1.68 27.21 6.85
CA LEU A 286 -2.86 27.82 6.23
C LEU A 286 -2.46 28.96 5.26
N GLN A 287 -1.55 29.84 5.67
CA GLN A 287 -1.05 30.91 4.79
C GLN A 287 -0.45 30.34 3.50
N GLN A 288 0.29 29.24 3.58
CA GLN A 288 0.90 28.59 2.44
C GLN A 288 -0.15 27.99 1.48
N ILE A 289 -1.20 27.34 2.01
CA ILE A 289 -2.35 26.87 1.22
C ILE A 289 -2.94 28.07 0.45
N MET A 290 -3.21 29.17 1.13
CA MET A 290 -3.82 30.32 0.53
C MET A 290 -2.95 31.00 -0.54
N ILE A 291 -1.65 31.15 -0.29
CA ILE A 291 -0.72 31.71 -1.27
C ILE A 291 -0.71 30.82 -2.53
N ASN A 292 -0.68 29.49 -2.40
CA ASN A 292 -0.69 28.59 -3.54
C ASN A 292 -2.00 28.68 -4.34
N LEU A 293 -3.15 28.69 -3.69
CA LEU A 293 -4.45 28.77 -4.36
C LEU A 293 -4.64 30.14 -5.04
N VAL A 294 -4.39 31.24 -4.33
CA VAL A 294 -4.60 32.59 -4.88
C VAL A 294 -3.57 32.91 -5.98
N SER A 295 -2.30 32.47 -5.83
CA SER A 295 -1.30 32.67 -6.89
C SER A 295 -1.64 31.90 -8.15
N ASN A 296 -2.22 30.69 -8.04
CA ASN A 296 -2.74 29.94 -9.17
C ASN A 296 -3.92 30.68 -9.84
N ALA A 297 -4.87 31.19 -9.06
CA ALA A 297 -5.98 32.00 -9.57
C ALA A 297 -5.47 33.23 -10.35
N VAL A 298 -4.50 33.99 -9.81
CA VAL A 298 -3.87 35.13 -10.50
C VAL A 298 -3.14 34.69 -11.77
N ARG A 299 -2.51 33.55 -11.75
CA ARG A 299 -1.74 33.02 -12.89
C ARG A 299 -2.65 32.65 -14.06
N TYR A 300 -3.71 31.90 -13.81
CA TYR A 300 -4.57 31.31 -14.83
C TYR A 300 -5.79 32.20 -15.20
N THR A 301 -5.90 33.40 -14.63
CA THR A 301 -6.89 34.40 -15.03
C THR A 301 -6.20 35.50 -15.82
N GLU A 302 -6.68 35.76 -17.03
CA GLU A 302 -6.18 36.85 -17.88
C GLU A 302 -6.89 38.18 -17.59
N SER A 303 -8.21 38.11 -17.41
CA SER A 303 -9.06 39.24 -17.11
C SER A 303 -10.25 38.82 -16.26
N GLY A 304 -10.76 39.72 -15.41
CA GLY A 304 -11.91 39.44 -14.57
C GLY A 304 -11.60 39.54 -13.08
N MET A 305 -12.09 38.59 -12.27
CA MET A 305 -11.99 38.68 -10.82
C MET A 305 -11.56 37.37 -10.17
N ILE A 306 -10.98 37.53 -8.98
CA ILE A 306 -10.67 36.43 -8.06
C ILE A 306 -11.41 36.75 -6.76
N ASN A 307 -12.20 35.79 -6.29
CA ASN A 307 -12.99 35.94 -5.08
C ASN A 307 -12.53 34.98 -4.00
N ILE A 308 -12.24 35.45 -2.82
CA ILE A 308 -11.87 34.68 -1.63
C ILE A 308 -13.03 34.77 -0.64
N VAL A 309 -13.75 33.70 -0.42
CA VAL A 309 -14.88 33.64 0.52
C VAL A 309 -14.52 32.68 1.64
N TYR A 310 -14.69 33.07 2.89
CA TYR A 310 -14.52 32.18 4.03
C TYR A 310 -15.70 32.31 4.98
N ARG A 311 -16.23 31.11 5.40
CA ARG A 311 -17.48 31.00 6.14
C ARG A 311 -17.52 29.79 7.03
N ASP A 312 -18.35 29.84 8.06
CA ASP A 312 -18.73 28.65 8.80
C ASP A 312 -19.58 27.71 7.92
N LEU A 313 -19.34 26.41 7.99
CA LEU A 313 -20.19 25.40 7.33
C LEU A 313 -21.16 24.76 8.32
N ASP A 314 -20.66 24.42 9.49
CA ASP A 314 -21.39 23.81 10.60
C ASP A 314 -20.70 24.14 11.94
N ASP A 315 -21.15 23.53 13.03
CA ASP A 315 -20.61 23.77 14.39
C ASP A 315 -19.17 23.24 14.58
N GLN A 316 -18.65 22.44 13.65
CA GLN A 316 -17.32 21.82 13.74
C GLN A 316 -16.37 22.24 12.64
N ASN A 317 -16.89 22.72 11.50
CA ASN A 317 -16.12 22.96 10.29
C ASN A 317 -16.37 24.37 9.73
N TRP A 318 -15.33 24.92 9.13
CA TRP A 318 -15.38 26.13 8.33
C TRP A 318 -14.76 25.90 6.97
N ALA A 319 -15.05 26.76 6.02
CA ALA A 319 -14.52 26.63 4.67
C ALA A 319 -13.94 27.94 4.17
N ILE A 320 -12.92 27.81 3.32
CA ILE A 320 -12.37 28.88 2.53
C ILE A 320 -12.38 28.49 1.06
N ALA A 321 -12.99 29.31 0.22
CA ALA A 321 -13.11 29.12 -1.21
C ALA A 321 -12.34 30.21 -1.95
N VAL A 322 -11.53 29.80 -2.93
CA VAL A 322 -10.88 30.71 -3.89
C VAL A 322 -11.48 30.43 -5.26
N SER A 323 -12.19 31.41 -5.81
CA SER A 323 -12.85 31.34 -7.12
C SER A 323 -12.15 32.25 -8.09
N ASP A 324 -11.91 31.81 -9.30
CA ASP A 324 -11.36 32.57 -10.40
C ASP A 324 -12.27 32.53 -11.63
N THR A 325 -12.17 33.53 -12.50
CA THR A 325 -12.84 33.58 -13.81
C THR A 325 -11.86 33.29 -14.95
N GLY A 326 -10.93 32.38 -14.69
CA GLY A 326 -9.86 32.03 -15.62
C GLY A 326 -10.25 30.98 -16.66
N ILE A 327 -9.24 30.32 -17.20
CA ILE A 327 -9.39 29.33 -18.29
C ILE A 327 -10.22 28.09 -17.90
N GLY A 328 -10.38 27.80 -16.60
CA GLY A 328 -10.99 26.55 -16.13
C GLY A 328 -10.15 25.30 -16.40
N ILE A 329 -10.66 24.15 -16.01
CA ILE A 329 -9.96 22.85 -16.05
C ILE A 329 -10.87 21.81 -16.66
N THR A 330 -10.35 21.01 -17.62
CA THR A 330 -11.09 19.92 -18.25
C THR A 330 -11.45 18.81 -17.25
N PRO A 331 -12.53 18.06 -17.43
CA PRO A 331 -12.89 16.95 -16.52
C PRO A 331 -11.78 15.90 -16.38
N GLU A 332 -11.05 15.62 -17.47
CA GLU A 332 -9.94 14.67 -17.49
C GLU A 332 -8.78 15.15 -16.60
N ASP A 333 -8.48 16.44 -16.66
CA ASP A 333 -7.37 17.04 -15.89
C ASP A 333 -7.74 17.24 -14.41
N GLN A 334 -9.03 17.46 -14.08
CA GLN A 334 -9.49 17.66 -12.69
C GLN A 334 -9.13 16.51 -11.78
N ALA A 335 -9.08 15.26 -12.30
CA ALA A 335 -8.67 14.09 -11.53
C ALA A 335 -7.17 14.10 -11.20
N ARG A 336 -6.36 14.82 -11.98
CA ARG A 336 -4.90 14.72 -11.96
C ARG A 336 -4.17 15.98 -11.45
N ILE A 337 -4.87 17.12 -11.35
CA ILE A 337 -4.22 18.40 -10.96
C ILE A 337 -3.55 18.39 -9.58
N PHE A 338 -3.88 17.42 -8.73
CA PHE A 338 -3.25 17.23 -7.42
C PHE A 338 -2.08 16.26 -7.45
N GLU A 339 -1.80 15.61 -8.60
CA GLU A 339 -0.62 14.78 -8.79
C GLU A 339 0.63 15.69 -8.81
N PRO A 340 1.74 15.29 -8.16
CA PRO A 340 2.98 16.03 -8.26
C PRO A 340 3.44 16.14 -9.73
N TYR A 341 3.97 17.32 -10.11
CA TYR A 341 4.49 17.63 -11.46
C TYR A 341 3.45 17.68 -12.58
N PHE A 342 2.20 17.41 -12.27
CA PHE A 342 1.15 17.51 -13.29
C PHE A 342 0.94 18.96 -13.74
N ARG A 343 0.86 19.16 -15.05
CA ARG A 343 0.58 20.43 -15.70
C ARG A 343 -0.42 20.20 -16.82
N VAL A 344 -1.45 21.05 -16.90
CA VAL A 344 -2.41 21.00 -18.01
C VAL A 344 -1.67 21.35 -19.31
N SER A 345 -1.76 20.49 -20.32
CA SER A 345 -1.18 20.69 -21.64
C SER A 345 -2.00 21.74 -22.40
N SER A 346 -1.69 23.02 -22.22
CA SER A 346 -2.26 24.07 -23.06
C SER A 346 -1.36 24.34 -24.27
N SER A 347 -1.96 24.60 -25.43
CA SER A 347 -1.25 24.97 -26.67
C SER A 347 -0.52 26.32 -26.57
N ASP A 348 -0.74 27.07 -25.51
CA ASP A 348 -0.18 28.41 -25.30
C ASP A 348 1.01 28.33 -24.34
N HIS A 349 2.22 28.40 -24.88
CA HIS A 349 3.50 28.31 -24.16
C HIS A 349 3.71 29.40 -23.08
N SER A 350 2.87 30.45 -23.05
CA SER A 350 3.00 31.56 -22.12
C SER A 350 2.72 31.19 -20.65
N TYR A 351 1.89 30.16 -20.39
CA TYR A 351 1.53 29.72 -19.04
C TYR A 351 2.50 28.74 -18.40
N HIS A 352 3.42 28.16 -19.18
CA HIS A 352 4.30 27.07 -18.73
C HIS A 352 5.56 27.51 -18.00
N CYS A 353 6.04 28.75 -18.23
CA CYS A 353 7.39 29.15 -17.81
C CYS A 353 7.62 29.28 -16.30
N ASP A 354 6.58 29.45 -15.46
CA ASP A 354 6.73 29.77 -14.03
C ASP A 354 6.02 28.81 -13.05
N SER A 355 5.41 27.71 -13.54
CA SER A 355 4.73 26.75 -12.66
C SER A 355 5.57 25.51 -12.38
N THR A 356 5.68 25.13 -11.11
CA THR A 356 6.41 23.92 -10.69
C THR A 356 5.62 22.62 -10.90
N GLY A 357 4.28 22.70 -11.00
CA GLY A 357 3.39 21.56 -10.97
C GLY A 357 3.30 20.91 -9.58
N LEU A 358 3.90 21.55 -8.56
CA LEU A 358 3.95 21.03 -7.19
C LEU A 358 2.95 21.74 -6.25
N GLY A 359 2.54 22.97 -6.57
CA GLY A 359 1.74 23.80 -5.67
C GLY A 359 0.44 23.15 -5.22
N LEU A 360 -0.36 22.57 -6.12
CA LEU A 360 -1.62 21.90 -5.76
C LEU A 360 -1.38 20.56 -5.03
N ALA A 361 -0.33 19.85 -5.37
CA ALA A 361 0.08 18.64 -4.64
C ALA A 361 0.47 18.96 -3.18
N ILE A 362 1.16 20.08 -2.96
CA ILE A 362 1.49 20.60 -1.62
C ILE A 362 0.20 21.02 -0.89
N VAL A 363 -0.71 21.74 -1.57
CA VAL A 363 -2.00 22.11 -0.98
C VAL A 363 -2.76 20.91 -0.47
N LEU A 364 -2.90 19.86 -1.30
CA LEU A 364 -3.60 18.64 -0.90
C LEU A 364 -2.98 17.99 0.36
N ARG A 365 -1.64 17.94 0.41
CA ARG A 365 -0.91 17.38 1.55
C ARG A 365 -1.08 18.21 2.81
N LEU A 366 -0.97 19.53 2.70
CA LEU A 366 -1.16 20.46 3.82
C LEU A 366 -2.59 20.44 4.36
N VAL A 367 -3.59 20.37 3.47
CA VAL A 367 -5.00 20.24 3.87
C VAL A 367 -5.23 18.96 4.65
N LYS A 368 -4.70 17.82 4.17
CA LYS A 368 -4.76 16.54 4.91
C LYS A 368 -4.07 16.62 6.26
N LEU A 369 -2.90 17.28 6.31
CA LEU A 369 -2.14 17.48 7.55
C LEU A 369 -2.95 18.32 8.56
N LEU A 370 -3.72 19.29 8.09
CA LEU A 370 -4.64 20.12 8.89
C LEU A 370 -5.99 19.43 9.15
N GLN A 371 -6.11 18.12 8.88
CA GLN A 371 -7.32 17.31 9.07
C GLN A 371 -8.53 17.82 8.27
N GLY A 372 -8.28 18.43 7.12
CA GLY A 372 -9.29 18.99 6.24
C GLY A 372 -9.49 18.23 4.94
N GLU A 373 -10.35 18.79 4.10
CA GLU A 373 -10.68 18.32 2.76
C GLU A 373 -10.60 19.46 1.75
N ILE A 374 -10.22 19.16 0.50
CA ILE A 374 -10.23 20.12 -0.62
C ILE A 374 -11.13 19.61 -1.74
N ASN A 375 -12.02 20.49 -2.20
CA ASN A 375 -12.96 20.23 -3.28
C ASN A 375 -12.72 21.21 -4.44
N LEU A 376 -12.94 20.74 -5.67
CA LEU A 376 -12.84 21.53 -6.89
C LEU A 376 -14.14 21.52 -7.66
N VAL A 377 -14.56 22.70 -8.09
CA VAL A 377 -15.61 22.89 -9.11
C VAL A 377 -15.00 23.74 -10.22
N SER A 378 -14.93 23.22 -11.45
CA SER A 378 -14.33 23.95 -12.57
C SER A 378 -15.03 23.61 -13.87
N GLN A 379 -15.10 24.61 -14.75
CA GLN A 379 -15.61 24.45 -16.11
C GLN A 379 -14.70 25.21 -17.07
N LEU A 380 -14.27 24.54 -18.14
CA LEU A 380 -13.39 25.10 -19.15
C LEU A 380 -14.01 26.37 -19.75
N GLY A 381 -13.25 27.47 -19.81
CA GLY A 381 -13.67 28.77 -20.30
C GLY A 381 -14.52 29.61 -19.33
N VAL A 382 -14.85 29.10 -18.15
CA VAL A 382 -15.67 29.83 -17.13
C VAL A 382 -14.83 30.17 -15.91
N GLY A 383 -13.98 29.25 -15.44
CA GLY A 383 -13.11 29.42 -14.27
C GLY A 383 -13.11 28.22 -13.33
N SER A 384 -12.48 28.39 -12.17
CA SER A 384 -12.35 27.35 -11.16
C SER A 384 -12.66 27.87 -9.77
N THR A 385 -13.17 26.99 -8.91
CA THR A 385 -13.37 27.25 -7.47
C THR A 385 -12.76 26.11 -6.68
N PHE A 386 -11.73 26.42 -5.91
CA PHE A 386 -11.12 25.52 -4.95
C PHE A 386 -11.67 25.84 -3.56
N THR A 387 -12.28 24.84 -2.91
CA THR A 387 -12.85 24.96 -1.57
C THR A 387 -12.09 24.07 -0.61
N VAL A 388 -11.45 24.67 0.40
CA VAL A 388 -10.78 23.96 1.49
C VAL A 388 -11.70 24.00 2.71
N ILE A 389 -12.00 22.83 3.24
CA ILE A 389 -12.81 22.61 4.44
C ILE A 389 -11.88 22.19 5.57
N LEU A 390 -11.97 22.86 6.71
CA LEU A 390 -11.08 22.66 7.85
C LEU A 390 -11.88 22.57 9.15
N PRO A 391 -11.43 21.80 10.15
CA PRO A 391 -12.07 21.78 11.46
C PRO A 391 -11.81 23.10 12.21
N LEU A 392 -12.77 23.55 13.00
CA LEU A 392 -12.62 24.72 13.90
C LEU A 392 -11.60 24.44 15.01
N GLN A 393 -11.43 23.17 15.40
CA GLN A 393 -10.43 22.72 16.35
C GLN A 393 -9.74 21.47 15.83
N MET A 394 -8.42 21.52 15.70
CA MET A 394 -7.65 20.34 15.33
C MET A 394 -7.59 19.37 16.52
N GLN A 395 -7.86 18.09 16.26
CA GLN A 395 -7.62 17.03 17.25
C GLN A 395 -6.11 16.79 17.36
N SER A 396 -5.61 16.81 18.61
CA SER A 396 -4.18 16.63 18.94
C SER A 396 -3.69 15.20 18.72
#